data_186fabbf5edb01d775c2346b05d7c12b
#
_entry.id   186fabbf5edb01d775c2346b05d7c12b
#
_cell.length_a   1.000
_cell.length_b   1.000
_cell.length_c   1.000
_cell.angle_alpha   90.00
_cell.angle_beta   90.00
_cell.angle_gamma   90.00
#
_symmetry.space_group_name_H-M   'P 1'
#
loop_
_entity.id
_entity.type
_entity.pdbx_description
1 polymer ?
#
loop_
_entity_poly.entity_id
_entity_poly.type
_entity_poly.pdbx_seq_one_letter_code
_entity_poly.pdbx_strand_id
1 'polypeptide(L)'
;MQEQQKHFATQDGTELFYRYRPAADGSTEKAIVLFHRGHEHSGRMMFVADELGFDDFAYFAWDARGHGHSPGERGDSPSIGTSVADVDDFIRHIQSEYGIKPENICVIAQSVGAVLVSTWLHDYAPKIRCAVLASPAFKVKLYVPFARTGLKIMQKWRGNFFVNSYVKSHYLTHNKERQDSFNQDPLITRAISVRILLGLYEAAERVVSDAQAITTPLQLLISGSDWVVHHKPQHDFYNRLGSHIKERHILPGFYHDTLGEQNREIAFVEMRRFIRERFNQPLQQVDLTQAHLFGDSRREADELATPLPVCTPRGAFWATYRASLKLGSRWSEGLRIGQETGFDSGSTLDYVYRNQPQGSNAFGVWVDKYYLNAIGWRGIRQRKVNIGKAIQTASAKLREAGKPVHVLDIA
;
A
#
# COMPACT_ATOMS: atom_id res chain seq x y z
N MET A 1 -0.12 -29.03 17.49
CA MET A 1 -0.61 -28.10 18.53
C MET A 1 -1.91 -27.44 18.06
N GLN A 2 -2.80 -27.07 19.01
CA GLN A 2 -4.13 -26.54 18.67
C GLN A 2 -4.04 -25.08 18.21
N GLU A 3 -4.78 -24.76 17.14
CA GLU A 3 -4.96 -23.40 16.63
C GLU A 3 -5.65 -22.52 17.69
N GLN A 4 -5.17 -21.29 17.86
CA GLN A 4 -5.70 -20.30 18.80
C GLN A 4 -6.31 -19.13 18.03
N GLN A 5 -7.41 -18.59 18.52
CA GLN A 5 -8.07 -17.39 17.99
C GLN A 5 -7.77 -16.22 18.92
N LYS A 6 -7.28 -15.13 18.36
CA LYS A 6 -6.82 -13.97 19.10
C LYS A 6 -7.17 -12.66 18.40
N HIS A 7 -6.92 -11.54 19.05
CA HIS A 7 -7.09 -10.20 18.49
C HIS A 7 -5.82 -9.37 18.72
N PHE A 8 -5.61 -8.38 17.88
CA PHE A 8 -4.58 -7.36 18.05
C PHE A 8 -5.14 -5.97 17.77
N ALA A 9 -4.65 -4.97 18.49
CA ALA A 9 -5.05 -3.59 18.31
C ALA A 9 -4.17 -2.93 17.23
N THR A 10 -4.82 -2.25 16.29
CA THR A 10 -4.17 -1.39 15.30
C THR A 10 -3.90 0.00 15.90
N GLN A 11 -3.12 0.85 15.21
CA GLN A 11 -2.81 2.21 15.66
C GLN A 11 -4.04 3.09 15.88
N ASP A 12 -5.13 2.86 15.15
CA ASP A 12 -6.38 3.59 15.32
C ASP A 12 -7.30 2.99 16.42
N GLY A 13 -6.82 1.95 17.13
CA GLY A 13 -7.53 1.29 18.21
C GLY A 13 -8.55 0.24 17.75
N THR A 14 -8.60 -0.10 16.48
CA THR A 14 -9.48 -1.18 15.99
C THR A 14 -8.87 -2.53 16.35
N GLU A 15 -9.63 -3.40 16.97
CA GLU A 15 -9.20 -4.78 17.28
C GLU A 15 -9.48 -5.70 16.10
N LEU A 16 -8.43 -6.22 15.45
CA LEU A 16 -8.53 -7.16 14.34
C LEU A 16 -8.29 -8.58 14.82
N PHE A 17 -9.03 -9.52 14.24
CA PHE A 17 -8.97 -10.94 14.55
C PHE A 17 -7.82 -11.62 13.80
N TYR A 18 -7.17 -12.60 14.44
CA TYR A 18 -6.22 -13.50 13.77
C TYR A 18 -6.24 -14.89 14.38
N ARG A 19 -5.76 -15.86 13.59
CA ARG A 19 -5.49 -17.24 14.01
C ARG A 19 -4.00 -17.42 14.18
N TYR A 20 -3.64 -18.16 15.23
CA TYR A 20 -2.27 -18.46 15.58
C TYR A 20 -2.11 -19.97 15.79
N ARG A 21 -1.10 -20.55 15.15
CA ARG A 21 -0.66 -21.92 15.39
C ARG A 21 0.82 -21.86 15.78
N PRO A 22 1.18 -22.27 17.02
CA PRO A 22 2.58 -22.30 17.43
C PRO A 22 3.35 -23.36 16.62
N ALA A 23 4.68 -23.21 16.54
CA ALA A 23 5.55 -24.20 15.94
C ALA A 23 5.42 -25.56 16.65
N ALA A 24 5.46 -26.66 15.90
CA ALA A 24 5.25 -28.01 16.45
C ALA A 24 6.40 -28.42 17.37
N ASP A 25 7.60 -27.92 17.15
CA ASP A 25 8.78 -28.14 17.99
C ASP A 25 8.86 -27.20 19.21
N GLY A 26 7.89 -26.28 19.37
CA GLY A 26 7.85 -25.29 20.44
C GLY A 26 8.76 -24.06 20.20
N SER A 27 9.39 -23.95 19.02
CA SER A 27 10.20 -22.80 18.64
C SER A 27 9.36 -21.52 18.53
N THR A 28 9.94 -20.39 18.90
CA THR A 28 9.34 -19.06 18.74
C THR A 28 10.19 -18.13 17.87
N GLU A 29 11.11 -18.69 17.08
CA GLU A 29 12.07 -17.90 16.34
C GLU A 29 11.61 -17.50 14.94
N LYS A 30 10.81 -18.36 14.28
CA LYS A 30 10.44 -18.21 12.88
C LYS A 30 8.93 -18.18 12.72
N ALA A 31 8.44 -17.36 11.79
CA ALA A 31 7.02 -17.30 11.49
C ALA A 31 6.70 -17.24 10.00
N ILE A 32 5.53 -17.78 9.66
CA ILE A 32 4.83 -17.58 8.39
C ILE A 32 3.56 -16.80 8.67
N VAL A 33 3.40 -15.67 8.00
CA VAL A 33 2.24 -14.80 8.14
C VAL A 33 1.42 -14.83 6.85
N LEU A 34 0.14 -15.15 6.98
CA LEU A 34 -0.77 -15.45 5.88
C LEU A 34 -1.80 -14.32 5.71
N PHE A 35 -1.90 -13.79 4.49
CA PHE A 35 -2.84 -12.74 4.11
C PHE A 35 -3.82 -13.26 3.06
N HIS A 36 -5.10 -13.34 3.44
CA HIS A 36 -6.16 -13.91 2.61
C HIS A 36 -6.49 -13.05 1.38
N ARG A 37 -7.12 -13.68 0.38
CA ARG A 37 -7.67 -12.98 -0.78
C ARG A 37 -8.93 -12.20 -0.43
N GLY A 38 -9.37 -11.34 -1.33
CA GLY A 38 -10.62 -10.60 -1.17
C GLY A 38 -11.81 -11.52 -0.89
N HIS A 39 -12.77 -11.05 -0.10
CA HIS A 39 -14.00 -11.73 0.34
C HIS A 39 -13.81 -12.89 1.34
N GLU A 40 -12.59 -13.33 1.60
CA GLU A 40 -12.28 -14.46 2.48
C GLU A 40 -11.79 -14.03 3.88
N HIS A 41 -11.23 -14.96 4.62
CA HIS A 41 -10.78 -14.81 5.99
C HIS A 41 -9.68 -15.82 6.35
N SER A 42 -9.05 -15.66 7.50
CA SER A 42 -7.94 -16.47 8.00
C SER A 42 -8.22 -17.98 8.05
N GLY A 43 -9.44 -18.37 8.42
CA GLY A 43 -9.81 -19.79 8.49
C GLY A 43 -9.69 -20.52 7.16
N ARG A 44 -9.72 -19.80 6.04
CA ARG A 44 -9.52 -20.35 4.70
C ARG A 44 -8.06 -20.36 4.24
N MET A 45 -7.15 -19.84 5.08
CA MET A 45 -5.70 -19.78 4.81
C MET A 45 -4.90 -20.76 5.68
N MET A 46 -5.41 -21.18 6.84
CA MET A 46 -4.63 -22.00 7.79
C MET A 46 -4.20 -23.37 7.26
N PHE A 47 -4.90 -23.92 6.26
CA PHE A 47 -4.47 -25.16 5.59
C PHE A 47 -3.07 -25.04 4.94
N VAL A 48 -2.61 -23.80 4.63
CA VAL A 48 -1.26 -23.54 4.11
C VAL A 48 -0.19 -24.05 5.08
N ALA A 49 -0.46 -23.99 6.39
CA ALA A 49 0.46 -24.55 7.38
C ALA A 49 0.62 -26.07 7.25
N ASP A 50 -0.47 -26.80 7.00
CA ASP A 50 -0.45 -28.24 6.80
C ASP A 50 0.26 -28.61 5.49
N GLU A 51 0.00 -27.86 4.42
CA GLU A 51 0.61 -28.09 3.11
C GLU A 51 2.13 -27.77 3.09
N LEU A 52 2.58 -26.75 3.82
CA LEU A 52 3.99 -26.44 3.95
C LEU A 52 4.74 -27.44 4.81
N GLY A 53 4.13 -27.91 5.89
CA GLY A 53 4.67 -28.93 6.77
C GLY A 53 5.99 -28.52 7.46
N PHE A 54 6.14 -27.24 7.83
CA PHE A 54 7.27 -26.76 8.60
C PHE A 54 6.97 -26.80 10.09
N ASP A 55 7.62 -27.70 10.81
CA ASP A 55 7.40 -27.92 12.24
C ASP A 55 8.06 -26.85 13.11
N ASP A 56 9.09 -26.15 12.58
CA ASP A 56 9.89 -25.11 13.22
C ASP A 56 9.39 -23.68 12.96
N PHE A 57 8.18 -23.53 12.40
CA PHE A 57 7.56 -22.22 12.14
C PHE A 57 6.25 -22.08 12.91
N ALA A 58 6.05 -20.90 13.51
CA ALA A 58 4.74 -20.46 13.93
C ALA A 58 3.96 -19.90 12.74
N TYR A 59 2.64 -20.09 12.72
CA TYR A 59 1.77 -19.60 11.65
C TYR A 59 0.76 -18.60 12.19
N PHE A 60 0.61 -17.51 11.47
CA PHE A 60 -0.33 -16.44 11.77
C PHE A 60 -1.17 -16.15 10.53
N ALA A 61 -2.47 -16.04 10.68
CA ALA A 61 -3.37 -15.65 9.60
C ALA A 61 -4.37 -14.63 10.12
N TRP A 62 -4.42 -13.46 9.53
CA TRP A 62 -5.31 -12.38 9.95
C TRP A 62 -6.66 -12.41 9.24
N ASP A 63 -7.65 -11.75 9.82
CA ASP A 63 -8.85 -11.29 9.12
C ASP A 63 -8.74 -9.78 8.91
N ALA A 64 -8.71 -9.34 7.64
CA ALA A 64 -8.68 -7.92 7.31
C ALA A 64 -9.95 -7.21 7.80
N ARG A 65 -9.90 -5.89 7.97
CA ARG A 65 -11.09 -5.08 8.30
C ARG A 65 -12.27 -5.42 7.39
N GLY A 66 -13.46 -5.57 7.96
CA GLY A 66 -14.67 -5.93 7.23
C GLY A 66 -14.67 -7.34 6.64
N HIS A 67 -13.78 -8.22 7.10
CA HIS A 67 -13.70 -9.63 6.69
C HIS A 67 -13.70 -10.54 7.92
N GLY A 68 -14.13 -11.79 7.71
CA GLY A 68 -14.12 -12.83 8.73
C GLY A 68 -14.72 -12.39 10.06
N HIS A 69 -13.96 -12.53 11.14
CA HIS A 69 -14.35 -12.12 12.50
C HIS A 69 -13.88 -10.71 12.87
N SER A 70 -13.11 -10.03 11.97
CA SER A 70 -12.71 -8.65 12.20
C SER A 70 -13.87 -7.67 12.05
N PRO A 71 -13.88 -6.58 12.84
CA PRO A 71 -14.95 -5.58 12.79
C PRO A 71 -14.91 -4.76 11.50
N GLY A 72 -15.96 -3.95 11.31
CA GLY A 72 -16.15 -3.07 10.18
C GLY A 72 -17.29 -3.52 9.26
N GLU A 73 -17.69 -2.63 8.35
CA GLU A 73 -18.68 -2.94 7.34
C GLU A 73 -18.12 -3.98 6.36
N ARG A 74 -18.92 -5.01 6.06
CA ARG A 74 -18.47 -6.15 5.25
C ARG A 74 -18.00 -5.73 3.84
N GLY A 75 -16.74 -6.05 3.52
CA GLY A 75 -16.11 -5.69 2.25
C GLY A 75 -15.66 -4.23 2.16
N ASP A 76 -15.51 -3.54 3.29
CA ASP A 76 -15.05 -2.15 3.36
C ASP A 76 -13.89 -1.96 4.35
N SER A 77 -13.17 -0.87 4.15
CA SER A 77 -12.15 -0.31 5.02
C SER A 77 -12.12 1.21 4.79
N PRO A 78 -11.65 2.03 5.73
CA PRO A 78 -11.56 3.49 5.54
C PRO A 78 -10.79 3.90 4.30
N SER A 79 -9.71 3.17 3.98
CA SER A 79 -8.92 3.34 2.75
C SER A 79 -8.01 2.12 2.53
N ILE A 80 -7.45 1.98 1.33
CA ILE A 80 -6.37 0.99 1.10
C ILE A 80 -5.14 1.32 1.96
N GLY A 81 -4.83 2.60 2.16
CA GLY A 81 -3.75 3.02 3.05
C GLY A 81 -3.94 2.54 4.48
N THR A 82 -5.18 2.59 5.00
CA THR A 82 -5.51 2.01 6.32
C THR A 82 -5.27 0.49 6.34
N SER A 83 -5.74 -0.22 5.31
CA SER A 83 -5.52 -1.68 5.24
C SER A 83 -4.04 -2.06 5.12
N VAL A 84 -3.22 -1.23 4.48
CA VAL A 84 -1.76 -1.42 4.40
C VAL A 84 -1.10 -1.12 5.74
N ALA A 85 -1.55 -0.10 6.47
CA ALA A 85 -1.08 0.17 7.83
C ALA A 85 -1.43 -0.97 8.79
N ASP A 86 -2.63 -1.59 8.64
CA ASP A 86 -3.01 -2.76 9.43
C ASP A 86 -2.08 -3.97 9.19
N VAL A 87 -1.53 -4.14 7.97
CA VAL A 87 -0.49 -5.15 7.69
C VAL A 87 0.75 -4.88 8.53
N ASP A 88 1.22 -3.63 8.58
CA ASP A 88 2.38 -3.24 9.38
C ASP A 88 2.12 -3.42 10.88
N ASP A 89 0.95 -3.01 11.36
CA ASP A 89 0.54 -3.19 12.75
C ASP A 89 0.50 -4.68 13.14
N PHE A 90 0.04 -5.54 12.26
CA PHE A 90 0.03 -6.99 12.52
C PHE A 90 1.45 -7.56 12.63
N ILE A 91 2.37 -7.19 11.76
CA ILE A 91 3.78 -7.62 11.84
C ILE A 91 4.44 -7.08 13.12
N ARG A 92 4.17 -5.83 13.50
CA ARG A 92 4.66 -5.25 14.78
C ARG A 92 4.07 -5.95 15.99
N HIS A 93 2.79 -6.32 15.95
CA HIS A 93 2.15 -7.11 16.98
C HIS A 93 2.86 -8.47 17.16
N ILE A 94 3.12 -9.18 16.05
CA ILE A 94 3.85 -10.46 16.11
C ILE A 94 5.25 -10.28 16.73
N GLN A 95 5.94 -9.20 16.36
CA GLN A 95 7.24 -8.89 16.94
C GLN A 95 7.16 -8.60 18.45
N SER A 96 6.20 -7.80 18.89
CA SER A 96 6.09 -7.38 20.29
C SER A 96 5.54 -8.47 21.20
N GLU A 97 4.54 -9.21 20.74
CA GLU A 97 3.82 -10.22 21.54
C GLU A 97 4.58 -11.56 21.60
N TYR A 98 5.19 -11.95 20.47
CA TYR A 98 5.84 -13.27 20.34
C TYR A 98 7.37 -13.19 20.29
N GLY A 99 7.95 -12.00 20.27
CA GLY A 99 9.40 -11.81 20.19
C GLY A 99 10.02 -12.18 18.84
N ILE A 100 9.23 -12.48 17.82
CA ILE A 100 9.71 -12.91 16.49
C ILE A 100 10.18 -11.69 15.71
N LYS A 101 11.46 -11.64 15.39
CA LYS A 101 12.03 -10.53 14.61
C LYS A 101 11.53 -10.54 13.17
N PRO A 102 11.30 -9.37 12.53
CA PRO A 102 10.88 -9.31 11.13
C PRO A 102 11.78 -10.12 10.19
N GLU A 103 13.08 -10.14 10.43
CA GLU A 103 14.05 -10.92 9.65
C GLU A 103 13.80 -12.43 9.67
N ASN A 104 12.99 -12.90 10.58
CA ASN A 104 12.59 -14.30 10.74
C ASN A 104 11.13 -14.56 10.32
N ILE A 105 10.54 -13.62 9.59
CA ILE A 105 9.16 -13.72 9.08
C ILE A 105 9.18 -13.95 7.57
N CYS A 106 8.47 -14.97 7.10
CA CYS A 106 8.02 -15.12 5.73
C CYS A 106 6.55 -14.68 5.62
N VAL A 107 6.24 -13.87 4.62
CA VAL A 107 4.85 -13.44 4.35
C VAL A 107 4.33 -14.18 3.11
N ILE A 108 3.15 -14.78 3.21
CA ILE A 108 2.44 -15.40 2.08
C ILE A 108 1.12 -14.69 1.90
N ALA A 109 0.88 -14.18 0.71
CA ALA A 109 -0.33 -13.42 0.41
C ALA A 109 -0.94 -13.82 -0.92
N GLN A 110 -2.28 -13.78 -1.02
CA GLN A 110 -2.99 -14.14 -2.24
C GLN A 110 -3.92 -13.01 -2.70
N SER A 111 -3.97 -12.78 -4.02
CA SER A 111 -4.94 -11.90 -4.69
C SER A 111 -4.94 -10.47 -4.13
N VAL A 112 -6.04 -10.03 -3.50
CA VAL A 112 -6.14 -8.70 -2.86
C VAL A 112 -5.14 -8.58 -1.70
N GLY A 113 -4.99 -9.63 -0.88
CA GLY A 113 -3.95 -9.66 0.16
C GLY A 113 -2.55 -9.47 -0.40
N ALA A 114 -2.27 -10.05 -1.58
CA ALA A 114 -0.99 -9.86 -2.26
C ALA A 114 -0.78 -8.41 -2.76
N VAL A 115 -1.85 -7.68 -3.10
CA VAL A 115 -1.74 -6.24 -3.43
C VAL A 115 -1.45 -5.43 -2.16
N LEU A 116 -2.13 -5.72 -1.04
CA LEU A 116 -1.86 -5.06 0.25
C LEU A 116 -0.42 -5.28 0.69
N VAL A 117 0.05 -6.54 0.64
CA VAL A 117 1.43 -6.89 0.99
C VAL A 117 2.43 -6.24 0.04
N SER A 118 2.19 -6.26 -1.28
CA SER A 118 3.07 -5.57 -2.25
C SER A 118 3.17 -4.07 -1.97
N THR A 119 2.03 -3.45 -1.60
CA THR A 119 2.00 -2.02 -1.24
C THR A 119 2.75 -1.77 0.07
N TRP A 120 2.60 -2.65 1.05
CA TRP A 120 3.36 -2.58 2.30
C TRP A 120 4.87 -2.77 2.09
N LEU A 121 5.27 -3.74 1.26
CA LEU A 121 6.69 -3.94 0.89
C LEU A 121 7.29 -2.70 0.22
N HIS A 122 6.49 -2.03 -0.61
CA HIS A 122 6.88 -0.80 -1.31
C HIS A 122 6.97 0.40 -0.36
N ASP A 123 5.94 0.64 0.45
CA ASP A 123 5.79 1.89 1.21
C ASP A 123 6.55 1.86 2.54
N TYR A 124 6.70 0.69 3.17
CA TYR A 124 7.31 0.51 4.49
C TYR A 124 8.71 -0.11 4.42
N ALA A 125 9.07 -0.73 3.31
CA ALA A 125 10.35 -1.43 3.12
C ALA A 125 10.75 -2.31 4.33
N PRO A 126 9.86 -3.22 4.80
CA PRO A 126 10.08 -4.00 6.01
C PRO A 126 11.27 -4.97 5.83
N LYS A 127 11.99 -5.23 6.89
CA LYS A 127 13.14 -6.15 6.89
C LYS A 127 12.71 -7.60 7.10
N ILE A 128 11.68 -8.08 6.39
CA ILE A 128 11.27 -9.48 6.48
C ILE A 128 12.21 -10.41 5.68
N ARG A 129 12.18 -11.71 6.00
CA ARG A 129 13.01 -12.73 5.34
C ARG A 129 12.72 -12.85 3.86
N CYS A 130 11.44 -13.01 3.52
CA CYS A 130 10.96 -13.14 2.15
C CYS A 130 9.44 -13.01 2.07
N ALA A 131 8.94 -12.88 0.84
CA ALA A 131 7.51 -12.88 0.55
C ALA A 131 7.18 -13.86 -0.58
N VAL A 132 6.01 -14.51 -0.49
CA VAL A 132 5.39 -15.30 -1.56
C VAL A 132 4.06 -14.65 -1.93
N LEU A 133 3.90 -14.26 -3.17
CA LEU A 133 2.70 -13.62 -3.69
C LEU A 133 2.03 -14.54 -4.70
N ALA A 134 0.81 -14.97 -4.40
CA ALA A 134 0.01 -15.84 -5.26
C ALA A 134 -1.06 -15.05 -6.00
N SER A 135 -1.01 -15.07 -7.32
CA SER A 135 -1.95 -14.40 -8.26
C SER A 135 -2.41 -13.00 -7.79
N PRO A 136 -1.46 -12.05 -7.58
CA PRO A 136 -1.80 -10.70 -7.10
C PRO A 136 -2.86 -10.03 -7.97
N ALA A 137 -3.87 -9.43 -7.34
CA ALA A 137 -4.97 -8.75 -8.04
C ALA A 137 -4.57 -7.36 -8.57
N PHE A 138 -3.41 -7.24 -9.22
CA PHE A 138 -2.93 -5.96 -9.76
C PHE A 138 -3.85 -5.37 -10.83
N LYS A 139 -4.62 -6.19 -11.55
CA LYS A 139 -5.67 -5.73 -12.45
C LYS A 139 -6.75 -6.79 -12.56
N VAL A 140 -7.90 -6.50 -11.97
CA VAL A 140 -9.08 -7.37 -12.05
C VAL A 140 -9.71 -7.25 -13.45
N LYS A 141 -10.15 -8.36 -14.03
CA LYS A 141 -10.88 -8.40 -15.29
C LYS A 141 -12.28 -7.84 -15.06
N LEU A 142 -12.57 -6.65 -15.58
CA LEU A 142 -13.90 -6.06 -15.55
C LEU A 142 -14.58 -6.36 -16.88
N TYR A 143 -15.67 -7.12 -16.85
CA TYR A 143 -16.43 -7.51 -18.05
C TYR A 143 -17.41 -6.43 -18.52
N VAL A 144 -17.52 -5.29 -17.81
CA VAL A 144 -18.34 -4.14 -18.18
C VAL A 144 -17.43 -3.03 -18.71
N PRO A 145 -17.61 -2.58 -19.95
CA PRO A 145 -16.85 -1.46 -20.51
C PRO A 145 -16.98 -0.20 -19.66
N PHE A 146 -15.89 0.54 -19.52
CA PHE A 146 -15.83 1.80 -18.74
C PHE A 146 -16.27 1.72 -17.26
N ALA A 147 -16.40 0.50 -16.70
CA ALA A 147 -16.87 0.32 -15.32
C ALA A 147 -16.11 1.17 -14.32
N ARG A 148 -14.77 1.22 -14.40
CA ARG A 148 -13.94 2.01 -13.48
C ARG A 148 -14.28 3.52 -13.54
N THR A 149 -14.43 4.08 -14.75
CA THR A 149 -14.80 5.49 -14.93
C THR A 149 -16.20 5.76 -14.39
N GLY A 150 -17.16 4.89 -14.70
CA GLY A 150 -18.52 4.98 -14.18
C GLY A 150 -18.56 4.93 -12.65
N LEU A 151 -17.83 4.01 -12.01
CA LEU A 151 -17.73 3.91 -10.56
C LEU A 151 -17.10 5.17 -9.93
N LYS A 152 -16.05 5.75 -10.54
CA LYS A 152 -15.46 7.03 -10.07
C LYS A 152 -16.46 8.19 -10.11
N ILE A 153 -17.23 8.31 -11.20
CA ILE A 153 -18.26 9.34 -11.33
C ILE A 153 -19.38 9.12 -10.30
N MET A 154 -19.88 7.90 -10.18
CA MET A 154 -20.93 7.57 -9.21
C MET A 154 -20.49 7.80 -7.77
N GLN A 155 -19.25 7.43 -7.42
CA GLN A 155 -18.69 7.67 -6.09
C GLN A 155 -18.62 9.18 -5.76
N LYS A 156 -18.26 10.00 -6.74
CA LYS A 156 -18.21 11.47 -6.56
C LYS A 156 -19.60 12.08 -6.27
N TRP A 157 -20.65 11.50 -6.83
CA TRP A 157 -22.02 12.02 -6.69
C TRP A 157 -22.76 11.43 -5.49
N ARG A 158 -22.60 10.12 -5.25
CA ARG A 158 -23.36 9.37 -4.24
C ARG A 158 -22.58 9.11 -2.95
N GLY A 159 -21.27 9.36 -2.93
CA GLY A 159 -20.39 8.91 -1.86
C GLY A 159 -20.01 7.43 -2.02
N ASN A 160 -19.60 6.79 -0.93
CA ASN A 160 -19.26 5.36 -0.95
C ASN A 160 -20.53 4.52 -1.07
N PHE A 161 -20.46 3.45 -1.87
CA PHE A 161 -21.51 2.46 -2.04
C PHE A 161 -20.87 1.09 -2.35
N PHE A 162 -21.67 0.03 -2.34
CA PHE A 162 -21.20 -1.32 -2.54
C PHE A 162 -21.60 -1.86 -3.90
N VAL A 163 -20.73 -2.71 -4.45
CA VAL A 163 -21.00 -3.52 -5.63
C VAL A 163 -20.78 -4.99 -5.30
N ASN A 164 -21.61 -5.87 -5.84
CA ASN A 164 -21.41 -7.30 -5.66
C ASN A 164 -20.33 -7.80 -6.62
N SER A 165 -19.42 -8.59 -6.09
CA SER A 165 -18.43 -9.30 -6.88
C SER A 165 -19.11 -10.31 -7.82
N TYR A 166 -18.71 -10.31 -9.08
CA TYR A 166 -19.15 -11.32 -10.06
C TYR A 166 -18.38 -12.64 -9.93
N VAL A 167 -17.36 -12.68 -9.05
CA VAL A 167 -16.49 -13.84 -8.91
C VAL A 167 -17.29 -15.00 -8.29
N LYS A 168 -17.50 -16.07 -9.07
CA LYS A 168 -18.16 -17.29 -8.62
C LYS A 168 -17.10 -18.34 -8.26
N SER A 169 -17.45 -19.25 -7.37
CA SER A 169 -16.53 -20.28 -6.85
C SER A 169 -15.86 -21.13 -7.95
N HIS A 170 -16.58 -21.44 -9.03
CA HIS A 170 -16.05 -22.24 -10.14
C HIS A 170 -15.03 -21.51 -11.03
N TYR A 171 -14.88 -20.18 -10.91
CA TYR A 171 -13.81 -19.42 -11.53
C TYR A 171 -12.55 -19.33 -10.66
N LEU A 172 -12.63 -19.81 -9.42
CA LEU A 172 -11.57 -19.70 -8.44
C LEU A 172 -10.67 -20.92 -8.43
N THR A 173 -11.23 -22.12 -8.48
CA THR A 173 -10.49 -23.38 -8.39
C THR A 173 -11.26 -24.54 -9.02
N HIS A 174 -10.53 -25.58 -9.40
CA HIS A 174 -11.10 -26.88 -9.78
C HIS A 174 -11.49 -27.74 -8.57
N ASN A 175 -11.00 -27.44 -7.38
CA ASN A 175 -11.30 -28.18 -6.15
C ASN A 175 -12.75 -27.98 -5.74
N LYS A 176 -13.57 -29.04 -5.87
CA LYS A 176 -15.01 -29.01 -5.55
C LYS A 176 -15.32 -28.72 -4.09
N GLU A 177 -14.57 -29.31 -3.17
CA GLU A 177 -14.75 -29.08 -1.74
C GLU A 177 -14.54 -27.60 -1.39
N ARG A 178 -13.51 -26.97 -1.97
CA ARG A 178 -13.28 -25.54 -1.79
C ARG A 178 -14.36 -24.66 -2.45
N GLN A 179 -14.91 -25.08 -3.61
CA GLN A 179 -16.03 -24.39 -4.23
C GLN A 179 -17.27 -24.43 -3.33
N ASP A 180 -17.61 -25.61 -2.81
CA ASP A 180 -18.79 -25.83 -1.96
C ASP A 180 -18.63 -25.09 -0.63
N SER A 181 -17.47 -25.23 0.01
CA SER A 181 -17.12 -24.49 1.22
C SER A 181 -17.21 -22.97 1.01
N PHE A 182 -16.72 -22.43 -0.13
CA PHE A 182 -16.85 -21.01 -0.43
C PHE A 182 -18.29 -20.54 -0.56
N ASN A 183 -19.17 -21.39 -1.11
CA ASN A 183 -20.57 -21.04 -1.30
C ASN A 183 -21.41 -21.09 0.00
N GLN A 184 -21.00 -21.91 0.95
CA GLN A 184 -21.71 -22.17 2.21
C GLN A 184 -21.16 -21.37 3.40
N ASP A 185 -19.96 -20.80 3.29
CA ASP A 185 -19.28 -20.10 4.37
C ASP A 185 -19.95 -18.74 4.67
N PRO A 186 -20.55 -18.57 5.87
CA PRO A 186 -21.24 -17.33 6.23
C PRO A 186 -20.33 -16.14 6.45
N LEU A 187 -19.01 -16.36 6.60
CA LEU A 187 -18.02 -15.31 6.79
C LEU A 187 -17.54 -14.72 5.45
N ILE A 188 -17.88 -15.32 4.33
CA ILE A 188 -17.58 -14.81 3.01
C ILE A 188 -18.57 -13.70 2.64
N THR A 189 -18.04 -12.52 2.34
CA THR A 189 -18.83 -11.42 1.80
C THR A 189 -18.64 -11.29 0.28
N ARG A 190 -19.73 -11.05 -0.45
CA ARG A 190 -19.66 -10.82 -1.91
C ARG A 190 -19.66 -9.33 -2.25
N ALA A 191 -20.06 -8.50 -1.30
CA ALA A 191 -20.04 -7.06 -1.47
C ALA A 191 -18.62 -6.52 -1.28
N ILE A 192 -18.27 -5.52 -2.09
CA ILE A 192 -17.05 -4.73 -1.93
C ILE A 192 -17.41 -3.26 -2.08
N SER A 193 -16.88 -2.41 -1.22
CA SER A 193 -17.09 -0.97 -1.33
C SER A 193 -16.35 -0.42 -2.56
N VAL A 194 -16.97 0.54 -3.24
CA VAL A 194 -16.36 1.18 -4.40
C VAL A 194 -15.11 1.95 -4.02
N ARG A 195 -15.06 2.51 -2.80
CA ARG A 195 -13.87 3.14 -2.23
C ARG A 195 -12.68 2.20 -2.23
N ILE A 196 -12.86 1.00 -1.69
CA ILE A 196 -11.79 0.00 -1.62
C ILE A 196 -11.44 -0.53 -3.01
N LEU A 197 -12.43 -0.81 -3.85
CA LEU A 197 -12.19 -1.28 -5.21
C LEU A 197 -11.36 -0.30 -6.04
N LEU A 198 -11.70 1.00 -6.00
CA LEU A 198 -10.95 2.02 -6.73
C LEU A 198 -9.57 2.27 -6.13
N GLY A 199 -9.47 2.30 -4.79
CA GLY A 199 -8.18 2.42 -4.10
C GLY A 199 -7.25 1.24 -4.38
N LEU A 200 -7.79 0.02 -4.51
CA LEU A 200 -7.03 -1.17 -4.89
C LEU A 200 -6.42 -1.02 -6.30
N TYR A 201 -7.18 -0.49 -7.27
CA TYR A 201 -6.63 -0.21 -8.60
C TYR A 201 -5.51 0.82 -8.56
N GLU A 202 -5.67 1.90 -7.80
CA GLU A 202 -4.67 2.95 -7.69
C GLU A 202 -3.39 2.46 -7.00
N ALA A 203 -3.52 1.71 -5.92
CA ALA A 203 -2.38 1.08 -5.23
C ALA A 203 -1.66 0.08 -6.13
N ALA A 204 -2.40 -0.79 -6.83
CA ALA A 204 -1.85 -1.78 -7.74
C ALA A 204 -1.09 -1.14 -8.92
N GLU A 205 -1.67 -0.11 -9.56
CA GLU A 205 -1.01 0.61 -10.67
C GLU A 205 0.30 1.25 -10.19
N ARG A 206 0.30 1.89 -9.01
CA ARG A 206 1.48 2.50 -8.42
C ARG A 206 2.56 1.47 -8.11
N VAL A 207 2.22 0.40 -7.42
CA VAL A 207 3.18 -0.66 -7.03
C VAL A 207 3.75 -1.37 -8.25
N VAL A 208 2.96 -1.65 -9.29
CA VAL A 208 3.46 -2.26 -10.53
C VAL A 208 4.39 -1.31 -11.28
N SER A 209 4.10 0.01 -11.28
CA SER A 209 4.94 0.99 -11.97
C SER A 209 6.27 1.19 -11.26
N ASP A 210 6.31 1.14 -9.93
CA ASP A 210 7.48 1.40 -9.08
C ASP A 210 7.98 0.15 -8.31
N ALA A 211 7.75 -1.04 -8.84
CA ALA A 211 8.16 -2.30 -8.19
C ALA A 211 9.66 -2.40 -7.91
N GLN A 212 10.49 -1.58 -8.57
CA GLN A 212 11.93 -1.49 -8.33
C GLN A 212 12.30 -1.00 -6.90
N ALA A 213 11.39 -0.34 -6.20
CA ALA A 213 11.57 0.02 -4.80
C ALA A 213 11.47 -1.19 -3.86
N ILE A 214 10.92 -2.32 -4.32
CA ILE A 214 10.80 -3.55 -3.52
C ILE A 214 12.07 -4.38 -3.67
N THR A 215 12.85 -4.46 -2.60
CA THR A 215 14.13 -5.20 -2.55
C THR A 215 14.05 -6.50 -1.75
N THR A 216 12.93 -6.76 -1.09
CA THR A 216 12.67 -7.99 -0.34
C THR A 216 12.75 -9.23 -1.26
N PRO A 217 13.42 -10.33 -0.86
CA PRO A 217 13.37 -11.60 -1.61
C PRO A 217 11.93 -12.04 -1.85
N LEU A 218 11.57 -12.32 -3.11
CA LEU A 218 10.19 -12.51 -3.49
C LEU A 218 9.99 -13.64 -4.49
N GLN A 219 9.03 -14.53 -4.19
CA GLN A 219 8.52 -15.52 -5.11
C GLN A 219 7.12 -15.11 -5.60
N LEU A 220 6.90 -15.10 -6.90
CA LEU A 220 5.62 -14.79 -7.54
C LEU A 220 5.05 -16.04 -8.21
N LEU A 221 3.87 -16.46 -7.75
CA LEU A 221 3.10 -17.56 -8.33
C LEU A 221 1.98 -16.98 -9.19
N ILE A 222 1.94 -17.36 -10.47
CA ILE A 222 0.93 -16.89 -11.44
C ILE A 222 0.08 -18.07 -11.88
N SER A 223 -1.21 -18.03 -11.61
CA SER A 223 -2.18 -18.99 -12.12
C SER A 223 -2.36 -18.81 -13.62
N GLY A 224 -1.98 -19.83 -14.41
CA GLY A 224 -1.90 -19.74 -15.88
C GLY A 224 -3.26 -19.62 -16.58
N SER A 225 -4.35 -20.07 -15.95
CA SER A 225 -5.72 -20.01 -16.47
C SER A 225 -6.64 -19.15 -15.60
N ASP A 226 -6.11 -18.07 -15.05
CA ASP A 226 -6.83 -17.16 -14.17
C ASP A 226 -7.97 -16.42 -14.86
N TRP A 227 -9.21 -16.59 -14.38
CA TRP A 227 -10.41 -15.93 -14.89
C TRP A 227 -10.67 -14.56 -14.24
N VAL A 228 -10.01 -14.24 -13.13
CA VAL A 228 -10.30 -13.08 -12.29
C VAL A 228 -9.36 -11.91 -12.58
N VAL A 229 -8.07 -12.19 -12.79
CA VAL A 229 -7.06 -11.14 -12.96
C VAL A 229 -6.29 -11.25 -14.27
N HIS A 230 -5.73 -10.14 -14.71
CA HIS A 230 -4.86 -10.09 -15.88
C HIS A 230 -3.42 -10.49 -15.52
N HIS A 231 -2.78 -11.30 -16.37
CA HIS A 231 -1.39 -11.72 -16.17
C HIS A 231 -0.36 -10.64 -16.46
N LYS A 232 -0.61 -9.77 -17.45
CA LYS A 232 0.37 -8.74 -17.86
C LYS A 232 0.89 -7.89 -16.71
N PRO A 233 0.05 -7.32 -15.81
CA PRO A 233 0.56 -6.54 -14.67
C PRO A 233 1.40 -7.37 -13.68
N GLN A 234 1.13 -8.68 -13.54
CA GLN A 234 1.95 -9.56 -12.71
C GLN A 234 3.34 -9.76 -13.33
N HIS A 235 3.42 -9.92 -14.65
CA HIS A 235 4.69 -10.00 -15.37
C HIS A 235 5.44 -8.66 -15.32
N ASP A 236 4.74 -7.53 -15.51
CA ASP A 236 5.33 -6.19 -15.45
C ASP A 236 5.91 -5.93 -14.05
N PHE A 237 5.19 -6.29 -12.98
CA PHE A 237 5.65 -6.21 -11.60
C PHE A 237 6.94 -7.02 -11.39
N TYR A 238 6.94 -8.30 -11.76
CA TYR A 238 8.11 -9.16 -11.63
C TYR A 238 9.34 -8.62 -12.38
N ASN A 239 9.14 -8.17 -13.60
CA ASN A 239 10.23 -7.67 -14.44
C ASN A 239 10.87 -6.41 -13.85
N ARG A 240 10.08 -5.58 -13.16
CA ARG A 240 10.53 -4.32 -12.55
C ARG A 240 11.04 -4.47 -11.13
N LEU A 241 10.77 -5.59 -10.44
CA LEU A 241 11.21 -5.80 -9.05
C LEU A 241 12.67 -5.49 -8.86
N GLY A 242 12.99 -4.66 -7.84
CA GLY A 242 14.35 -4.33 -7.43
C GLY A 242 15.07 -5.43 -6.65
N SER A 243 14.33 -6.44 -6.19
CA SER A 243 14.94 -7.57 -5.49
C SER A 243 15.91 -8.35 -6.39
N HIS A 244 17.11 -8.61 -5.89
CA HIS A 244 18.10 -9.48 -6.56
C HIS A 244 17.73 -10.97 -6.43
N ILE A 245 16.92 -11.31 -5.43
CA ILE A 245 16.42 -12.67 -5.21
C ILE A 245 14.93 -12.66 -5.54
N LYS A 246 14.60 -13.02 -6.78
CA LYS A 246 13.21 -13.09 -7.25
C LYS A 246 12.99 -14.30 -8.13
N GLU A 247 11.87 -14.97 -7.91
CA GLU A 247 11.44 -16.13 -8.69
C GLU A 247 10.03 -15.92 -9.21
N ARG A 248 9.73 -16.50 -10.37
CA ARG A 248 8.38 -16.47 -10.95
C ARG A 248 8.03 -17.85 -11.48
N HIS A 249 6.92 -18.39 -10.99
CA HIS A 249 6.37 -19.65 -11.45
C HIS A 249 5.01 -19.42 -12.08
N ILE A 250 4.88 -19.80 -13.35
CA ILE A 250 3.59 -19.80 -14.05
C ILE A 250 3.04 -21.22 -13.90
N LEU A 251 1.86 -21.36 -13.32
CA LEU A 251 1.22 -22.62 -12.99
C LEU A 251 0.13 -22.92 -14.05
N PRO A 252 0.44 -23.75 -15.08
CA PRO A 252 -0.49 -24.03 -16.17
C PRO A 252 -1.77 -24.68 -15.63
N GLY A 253 -2.92 -24.24 -16.15
CA GLY A 253 -4.23 -24.76 -15.76
C GLY A 253 -4.79 -24.27 -14.43
N PHE A 254 -3.99 -23.63 -13.58
CA PHE A 254 -4.45 -23.11 -12.29
C PHE A 254 -5.43 -21.96 -12.49
N TYR A 255 -6.51 -21.94 -11.71
CA TYR A 255 -7.44 -20.82 -11.59
C TYR A 255 -6.99 -19.88 -10.47
N HIS A 256 -7.78 -18.86 -10.17
CA HIS A 256 -7.40 -17.74 -9.30
C HIS A 256 -7.05 -18.10 -7.86
N ASP A 257 -7.65 -19.15 -7.27
CA ASP A 257 -7.30 -19.65 -5.93
C ASP A 257 -6.05 -20.55 -6.00
N THR A 258 -4.91 -19.93 -6.30
CA THR A 258 -3.62 -20.58 -6.55
C THR A 258 -3.26 -21.58 -5.45
N LEU A 259 -3.41 -21.17 -4.18
CA LEU A 259 -3.06 -21.99 -3.02
C LEU A 259 -4.12 -23.04 -2.70
N GLY A 260 -5.37 -22.82 -3.11
CA GLY A 260 -6.48 -23.75 -2.91
C GLY A 260 -6.82 -24.59 -4.14
N GLU A 261 -5.96 -24.60 -5.16
CA GLU A 261 -6.21 -25.37 -6.39
C GLU A 261 -6.15 -26.89 -6.13
N GLN A 262 -6.76 -27.66 -7.01
CA GLN A 262 -6.79 -29.12 -6.91
C GLN A 262 -5.38 -29.71 -6.91
N ASN A 263 -4.52 -29.22 -7.82
CA ASN A 263 -3.13 -29.68 -7.97
C ASN A 263 -2.13 -28.74 -7.24
N ARG A 264 -2.55 -28.12 -6.12
CA ARG A 264 -1.77 -27.12 -5.39
C ARG A 264 -0.39 -27.56 -4.95
N GLU A 265 -0.15 -28.87 -4.83
CA GLU A 265 1.16 -29.42 -4.44
C GLU A 265 2.28 -28.89 -5.36
N ILE A 266 2.01 -28.66 -6.64
CA ILE A 266 2.96 -28.07 -7.59
C ILE A 266 3.44 -26.70 -7.09
N ALA A 267 2.54 -25.87 -6.59
CA ALA A 267 2.88 -24.56 -6.01
C ALA A 267 3.62 -24.73 -4.67
N PHE A 268 3.16 -25.65 -3.81
CA PHE A 268 3.74 -25.86 -2.49
C PHE A 268 5.17 -26.43 -2.54
N VAL A 269 5.52 -27.27 -3.52
CA VAL A 269 6.90 -27.73 -3.74
C VAL A 269 7.82 -26.53 -3.95
N GLU A 270 7.46 -25.60 -4.83
CA GLU A 270 8.25 -24.42 -5.10
C GLU A 270 8.31 -23.44 -3.91
N MET A 271 7.21 -23.30 -3.19
CA MET A 271 7.16 -22.46 -1.98
C MET A 271 8.05 -23.02 -0.89
N ARG A 272 7.97 -24.33 -0.61
CA ARG A 272 8.83 -24.99 0.40
C ARG A 272 10.31 -24.83 0.07
N ARG A 273 10.69 -25.06 -1.20
CA ARG A 273 12.06 -24.87 -1.66
C ARG A 273 12.52 -23.43 -1.42
N PHE A 274 11.79 -22.46 -1.93
CA PHE A 274 12.13 -21.03 -1.82
C PHE A 274 12.26 -20.60 -0.36
N ILE A 275 11.28 -20.90 0.49
CA ILE A 275 11.28 -20.50 1.90
C ILE A 275 12.47 -21.12 2.63
N ARG A 276 12.71 -22.42 2.51
CA ARG A 276 13.86 -23.09 3.15
C ARG A 276 15.19 -22.49 2.71
N GLU A 277 15.37 -22.23 1.43
CA GLU A 277 16.57 -21.57 0.92
C GLU A 277 16.79 -20.18 1.54
N ARG A 278 15.72 -19.38 1.66
CA ARG A 278 15.85 -18.04 2.28
C ARG A 278 16.23 -18.11 3.75
N PHE A 279 15.67 -19.04 4.50
CA PHE A 279 15.99 -19.19 5.92
C PHE A 279 17.37 -19.85 6.17
N ASN A 280 17.89 -20.61 5.24
CA ASN A 280 19.22 -21.22 5.32
C ASN A 280 20.36 -20.29 4.84
N GLN A 281 20.04 -19.16 4.24
CA GLN A 281 21.02 -18.17 3.77
C GLN A 281 21.07 -16.97 4.71
N PRO A 282 22.23 -16.29 4.84
CA PRO A 282 22.31 -15.04 5.58
C PRO A 282 21.38 -13.98 4.96
N LEU A 283 20.94 -13.03 5.79
CA LEU A 283 20.17 -11.88 5.32
C LEU A 283 21.00 -11.09 4.31
N GLN A 284 20.37 -10.79 3.18
CA GLN A 284 20.98 -9.93 2.19
C GLN A 284 20.84 -8.47 2.63
N GLN A 285 21.96 -7.79 2.79
CA GLN A 285 21.96 -6.34 2.96
C GLN A 285 21.83 -5.67 1.58
N VAL A 286 20.81 -4.85 1.41
CA VAL A 286 20.61 -4.08 0.18
C VAL A 286 21.36 -2.76 0.33
N ASP A 287 22.26 -2.46 -0.62
CA ASP A 287 22.87 -1.13 -0.69
C ASP A 287 21.88 -0.14 -1.31
N LEU A 288 21.37 0.77 -0.49
CA LEU A 288 20.44 1.82 -0.88
C LEU A 288 21.12 3.17 -1.13
N THR A 289 22.45 3.25 -1.10
CA THR A 289 23.19 4.52 -1.28
C THR A 289 22.90 5.19 -2.61
N GLN A 290 22.57 4.41 -3.65
CA GLN A 290 22.23 4.89 -5.00
C GLN A 290 20.73 4.82 -5.31
N ALA A 291 19.87 4.50 -4.34
CA ALA A 291 18.43 4.31 -4.56
C ALA A 291 17.72 5.56 -5.13
N HIS A 292 18.22 6.76 -4.79
CA HIS A 292 17.70 8.04 -5.28
C HIS A 292 17.92 8.26 -6.79
N LEU A 293 18.78 7.48 -7.45
CA LEU A 293 19.04 7.57 -8.89
C LEU A 293 18.05 6.77 -9.73
N PHE A 294 17.22 5.94 -9.09
CA PHE A 294 16.32 5.02 -9.76
C PHE A 294 14.89 5.21 -9.24
N GLY A 295 13.94 4.62 -9.96
CA GLY A 295 12.56 4.57 -9.52
C GLY A 295 11.65 5.58 -10.21
N ASP A 296 10.35 5.43 -9.97
CA ASP A 296 9.31 6.29 -10.54
C ASP A 296 9.44 7.72 -10.07
N SER A 297 9.78 7.94 -8.80
CA SER A 297 9.99 9.29 -8.24
C SER A 297 11.13 10.02 -8.93
N ARG A 298 12.22 9.31 -9.24
CA ARG A 298 13.34 9.91 -10.00
C ARG A 298 12.91 10.23 -11.42
N ARG A 299 12.24 9.31 -12.12
CA ARG A 299 11.73 9.53 -13.47
C ARG A 299 10.78 10.72 -13.52
N GLU A 300 9.84 10.81 -12.56
CA GLU A 300 8.91 11.93 -12.45
C GLU A 300 9.66 13.25 -12.21
N ALA A 301 10.68 13.27 -11.36
CA ALA A 301 11.50 14.44 -11.12
C ALA A 301 12.22 14.91 -12.42
N ASP A 302 12.79 13.98 -13.18
CA ASP A 302 13.45 14.26 -14.46
C ASP A 302 12.46 14.76 -15.52
N GLU A 303 11.25 14.17 -15.58
CA GLU A 303 10.16 14.64 -16.46
C GLU A 303 9.70 16.06 -16.09
N LEU A 304 9.55 16.35 -14.79
CA LEU A 304 9.15 17.68 -14.30
C LEU A 304 10.25 18.73 -14.50
N ALA A 305 11.52 18.33 -14.45
CA ALA A 305 12.66 19.20 -14.72
C ALA A 305 12.77 19.54 -16.21
N THR A 306 12.17 18.75 -17.12
CA THR A 306 12.24 18.95 -18.56
C THR A 306 11.17 19.97 -19.01
N PRO A 307 11.56 21.10 -19.65
CA PRO A 307 10.61 22.09 -20.14
C PRO A 307 9.63 21.49 -21.16
N LEU A 308 8.33 21.73 -20.96
CA LEU A 308 7.30 21.26 -21.89
C LEU A 308 7.30 22.12 -23.18
N PRO A 309 7.23 21.50 -24.37
CA PRO A 309 7.10 22.24 -25.63
C PRO A 309 5.80 23.07 -25.64
N VAL A 310 5.91 24.36 -25.99
CA VAL A 310 4.78 25.31 -25.99
C VAL A 310 3.68 24.90 -26.99
N CYS A 311 4.05 24.17 -28.03
CA CYS A 311 3.10 23.67 -29.05
C CYS A 311 2.18 22.54 -28.53
N THR A 312 2.42 21.99 -27.35
CA THR A 312 1.53 21.00 -26.73
C THR A 312 0.44 21.68 -25.89
N PRO A 313 -0.79 21.10 -25.78
CA PRO A 313 -1.84 21.69 -24.95
C PRO A 313 -1.40 21.93 -23.49
N ARG A 314 -0.64 21.01 -22.91
CA ARG A 314 -0.08 21.13 -21.56
C ARG A 314 0.99 22.22 -21.49
N GLY A 315 1.88 22.30 -22.48
CA GLY A 315 2.90 23.35 -22.55
C GLY A 315 2.32 24.74 -22.73
N ALA A 316 1.32 24.89 -23.62
CA ALA A 316 0.58 26.13 -23.81
C ALA A 316 -0.14 26.60 -22.52
N PHE A 317 -0.81 25.67 -21.81
CA PHE A 317 -1.43 25.96 -20.52
C PHE A 317 -0.41 26.54 -19.53
N TRP A 318 0.71 25.86 -19.33
CA TRP A 318 1.72 26.32 -18.37
C TRP A 318 2.44 27.60 -18.80
N ALA A 319 2.63 27.80 -20.10
CA ALA A 319 3.17 29.06 -20.61
C ALA A 319 2.22 30.24 -20.33
N THR A 320 0.91 30.04 -20.59
CA THR A 320 -0.12 31.06 -20.29
C THR A 320 -0.23 31.32 -18.79
N TYR A 321 -0.18 30.26 -17.97
CA TYR A 321 -0.19 30.38 -16.51
C TYR A 321 0.99 31.19 -15.99
N ARG A 322 2.23 30.92 -16.44
CA ARG A 322 3.40 31.72 -16.08
C ARG A 322 3.28 33.18 -16.54
N ALA A 323 2.76 33.42 -17.74
CA ALA A 323 2.51 34.76 -18.22
C ALA A 323 1.49 35.51 -17.35
N SER A 324 0.42 34.84 -16.89
CA SER A 324 -0.58 35.43 -16.01
C SER A 324 -0.01 35.77 -14.63
N LEU A 325 0.86 34.93 -14.05
CA LEU A 325 1.57 35.24 -12.81
C LEU A 325 2.47 36.48 -12.96
N LYS A 326 3.22 36.54 -14.06
CA LYS A 326 4.07 37.69 -14.38
C LYS A 326 3.24 38.96 -14.58
N LEU A 327 2.09 38.87 -15.21
CA LEU A 327 1.20 40.02 -15.35
C LEU A 327 0.59 40.43 -13.99
N GLY A 328 0.14 39.44 -13.19
CA GLY A 328 -0.42 39.68 -11.87
C GLY A 328 0.54 40.33 -10.88
N SER A 329 1.86 40.10 -11.04
CA SER A 329 2.87 40.72 -10.18
C SER A 329 2.93 42.24 -10.27
N ARG A 330 2.32 42.84 -11.31
CA ARG A 330 2.22 44.31 -11.43
C ARG A 330 1.25 44.92 -10.38
N TRP A 331 0.35 44.12 -9.85
CA TRP A 331 -0.68 44.60 -8.92
C TRP A 331 -0.63 43.89 -7.57
N SER A 332 -0.22 42.62 -7.49
CA SER A 332 -0.16 41.82 -6.26
C SER A 332 1.23 41.81 -5.68
N GLU A 333 1.37 42.15 -4.42
CA GLU A 333 2.65 42.18 -3.70
C GLU A 333 3.26 40.76 -3.57
N GLY A 334 2.44 39.75 -3.21
CA GLY A 334 2.91 38.38 -3.08
C GLY A 334 3.43 37.80 -4.40
N LEU A 335 2.74 38.08 -5.52
CA LEU A 335 3.24 37.68 -6.84
C LEU A 335 4.51 38.43 -7.23
N ARG A 336 4.65 39.72 -6.86
CA ARG A 336 5.85 40.51 -7.09
C ARG A 336 7.04 39.91 -6.34
N ILE A 337 6.91 39.67 -5.05
CA ILE A 337 7.94 39.05 -4.23
C ILE A 337 8.36 37.69 -4.84
N GLY A 338 7.39 36.83 -5.19
CA GLY A 338 7.64 35.53 -5.79
C GLY A 338 8.37 35.60 -7.13
N GLN A 339 8.10 36.62 -7.96
CA GLN A 339 8.83 36.83 -9.23
C GLN A 339 10.25 37.34 -9.03
N GLU A 340 10.47 38.17 -8.02
CA GLU A 340 11.78 38.80 -7.75
C GLU A 340 12.73 37.87 -6.99
N THR A 341 12.21 37.07 -6.04
CA THR A 341 13.05 36.26 -5.13
C THR A 341 12.90 34.75 -5.32
N GLY A 342 11.92 34.30 -6.12
CA GLY A 342 11.51 32.90 -6.25
C GLY A 342 10.30 32.56 -5.37
N PHE A 343 9.38 31.74 -5.90
CA PHE A 343 8.16 31.35 -5.18
C PHE A 343 8.43 30.41 -4.01
N ASP A 344 9.61 29.84 -3.93
CA ASP A 344 10.11 28.95 -2.87
C ASP A 344 11.11 29.67 -1.92
N SER A 345 11.36 30.96 -2.13
CA SER A 345 12.29 31.74 -1.31
C SER A 345 11.77 31.98 0.11
N GLY A 346 12.71 32.24 1.04
CA GLY A 346 12.38 32.65 2.41
C GLY A 346 11.49 33.91 2.45
N SER A 347 11.76 34.90 1.59
CA SER A 347 10.94 36.11 1.49
C SER A 347 9.49 35.83 1.11
N THR A 348 9.28 34.91 0.15
CA THR A 348 7.93 34.47 -0.24
C THR A 348 7.26 33.72 0.91
N LEU A 349 7.97 32.82 1.59
CA LEU A 349 7.43 32.07 2.71
C LEU A 349 7.07 33.00 3.88
N ASP A 350 7.89 33.98 4.19
CA ASP A 350 7.58 34.98 5.23
C ASP A 350 6.32 35.77 4.90
N TYR A 351 6.16 36.16 3.65
CA TYR A 351 4.96 36.84 3.18
C TYR A 351 3.72 35.96 3.32
N VAL A 352 3.83 34.69 2.92
CA VAL A 352 2.77 33.68 3.06
C VAL A 352 2.40 33.45 4.52
N TYR A 353 3.37 33.42 5.43
CA TYR A 353 3.13 33.24 6.87
C TYR A 353 2.44 34.47 7.50
N ARG A 354 2.74 35.68 7.04
CA ARG A 354 2.02 36.89 7.47
C ARG A 354 0.56 36.89 7.07
N ASN A 355 0.25 36.29 5.91
CA ASN A 355 -1.12 36.15 5.36
C ASN A 355 -1.93 37.46 5.35
N GLN A 356 -1.29 38.54 4.97
CA GLN A 356 -1.91 39.87 4.87
C GLN A 356 -1.87 40.31 3.40
N PRO A 357 -3.02 40.24 2.68
CA PRO A 357 -3.07 40.62 1.27
C PRO A 357 -2.68 42.08 1.05
N GLN A 358 -1.78 42.35 0.11
CA GLN A 358 -1.33 43.67 -0.27
C GLN A 358 -1.28 43.82 -1.80
N GLY A 359 -1.47 45.03 -2.30
CA GLY A 359 -1.43 45.30 -3.73
C GLY A 359 -1.46 46.78 -4.03
N SER A 360 -1.11 47.17 -5.25
CA SER A 360 -1.06 48.57 -5.71
C SER A 360 -2.40 49.26 -5.78
N ASN A 361 -3.51 48.51 -5.81
CA ASN A 361 -4.89 48.98 -5.82
C ASN A 361 -5.84 47.88 -5.33
N ALA A 362 -7.13 48.12 -5.25
CA ALA A 362 -8.14 47.18 -4.78
C ALA A 362 -8.16 45.87 -5.57
N PHE A 363 -7.96 45.93 -6.88
CA PHE A 363 -7.81 44.73 -7.74
C PHE A 363 -6.57 43.92 -7.37
N GLY A 364 -5.45 44.60 -7.16
CA GLY A 364 -4.20 43.95 -6.72
C GLY A 364 -4.36 43.24 -5.37
N VAL A 365 -5.01 43.89 -4.40
CA VAL A 365 -5.32 43.27 -3.11
C VAL A 365 -6.21 42.03 -3.28
N TRP A 366 -7.20 42.09 -4.19
CA TRP A 366 -8.06 40.93 -4.48
C TRP A 366 -7.24 39.78 -5.12
N VAL A 367 -6.37 40.06 -6.09
CA VAL A 367 -5.49 39.07 -6.71
C VAL A 367 -4.56 38.45 -5.65
N ASP A 368 -4.00 39.25 -4.79
CA ASP A 368 -3.08 38.81 -3.73
C ASP A 368 -3.81 37.94 -2.69
N LYS A 369 -5.04 38.29 -2.32
CA LYS A 369 -5.89 37.46 -1.47
C LYS A 369 -6.14 36.09 -2.11
N TYR A 370 -6.40 36.05 -3.42
CA TYR A 370 -6.56 34.78 -4.14
C TYR A 370 -5.26 33.96 -4.14
N TYR A 371 -4.12 34.61 -4.40
CA TYR A 371 -2.79 34.00 -4.33
C TYR A 371 -2.50 33.39 -2.95
N LEU A 372 -2.66 34.16 -1.88
CA LEU A 372 -2.44 33.69 -0.51
C LEU A 372 -3.40 32.58 -0.07
N ASN A 373 -4.58 32.46 -0.68
CA ASN A 373 -5.53 31.40 -0.42
C ASN A 373 -5.37 30.16 -1.30
N ALA A 374 -4.37 30.13 -2.18
CA ALA A 374 -4.03 28.92 -2.93
C ALA A 374 -3.76 27.74 -1.98
N ILE A 375 -4.19 26.55 -2.38
CA ILE A 375 -4.15 25.34 -1.54
C ILE A 375 -2.74 25.05 -0.99
N GLY A 376 -1.71 25.28 -1.79
CA GLY A 376 -0.30 25.10 -1.38
C GLY A 376 0.06 26.03 -0.21
N TRP A 377 -0.28 27.31 -0.29
CA TRP A 377 0.03 28.29 0.76
C TRP A 377 -0.75 28.05 2.04
N ARG A 378 -1.99 27.64 1.92
CA ARG A 378 -2.79 27.20 3.08
C ARG A 378 -2.16 25.98 3.75
N GLY A 379 -1.69 25.02 2.96
CA GLY A 379 -0.97 23.84 3.45
C GLY A 379 0.31 24.20 4.19
N ILE A 380 1.11 25.13 3.66
CA ILE A 380 2.34 25.61 4.30
C ILE A 380 2.06 26.27 5.66
N ARG A 381 1.02 27.14 5.74
CA ARG A 381 0.61 27.73 7.02
C ARG A 381 0.13 26.66 8.02
N GLN A 382 -0.64 25.68 7.55
CA GLN A 382 -1.08 24.57 8.40
C GLN A 382 0.11 23.71 8.86
N ARG A 383 1.08 23.46 7.98
CA ARG A 383 2.31 22.74 8.33
C ARG A 383 3.06 23.40 9.49
N LYS A 384 3.19 24.73 9.48
CA LYS A 384 3.81 25.48 10.58
C LYS A 384 3.11 25.21 11.93
N VAL A 385 1.76 25.23 11.93
CA VAL A 385 0.97 24.94 13.14
C VAL A 385 1.20 23.49 13.59
N ASN A 386 1.18 22.54 12.66
CA ASN A 386 1.36 21.12 12.97
C ASN A 386 2.76 20.81 13.52
N ILE A 387 3.81 21.39 12.92
CA ILE A 387 5.20 21.25 13.41
C ILE A 387 5.32 21.80 14.83
N GLY A 388 4.75 23.00 15.09
CA GLY A 388 4.76 23.57 16.44
C GLY A 388 4.11 22.66 17.47
N LYS A 389 2.94 22.08 17.16
CA LYS A 389 2.28 21.10 18.04
C LYS A 389 3.11 19.84 18.23
N ALA A 390 3.71 19.31 17.16
CA ALA A 390 4.54 18.10 17.24
C ALA A 390 5.78 18.32 18.16
N ILE A 391 6.46 19.46 18.00
CA ILE A 391 7.60 19.83 18.85
C ILE A 391 7.16 19.97 20.32
N GLN A 392 6.03 20.64 20.58
CA GLN A 392 5.50 20.79 21.94
C GLN A 392 5.19 19.42 22.58
N THR A 393 4.51 18.53 21.83
CA THR A 393 4.17 17.19 22.29
C THR A 393 5.42 16.35 22.57
N ALA A 394 6.39 16.36 21.64
CA ALA A 394 7.64 15.63 21.82
C ALA A 394 8.44 16.16 23.01
N SER A 395 8.52 17.50 23.15
CA SER A 395 9.21 18.14 24.27
C SER A 395 8.55 17.81 25.63
N ALA A 396 7.22 17.79 25.70
CA ALA A 396 6.50 17.40 26.90
C ALA A 396 6.82 15.95 27.30
N LYS A 397 6.73 15.01 26.37
CA LYS A 397 7.06 13.59 26.62
C LYS A 397 8.49 13.38 27.10
N LEU A 398 9.46 14.12 26.54
CA LEU A 398 10.86 14.03 26.98
C LEU A 398 11.03 14.57 28.41
N ARG A 399 10.39 15.70 28.73
CA ARG A 399 10.43 16.28 30.09
C ARG A 399 9.77 15.36 31.11
N GLU A 400 8.60 14.79 30.79
CA GLU A 400 7.94 13.80 31.67
C GLU A 400 8.81 12.56 31.90
N ALA A 401 9.61 12.16 30.93
CA ALA A 401 10.58 11.08 31.07
C ALA A 401 11.91 11.49 31.69
N GLY A 402 12.04 12.73 32.22
CA GLY A 402 13.28 13.26 32.84
C GLY A 402 14.44 13.42 31.84
N LYS A 403 14.17 13.47 30.54
CA LYS A 403 15.18 13.57 29.47
C LYS A 403 15.38 15.03 29.01
N PRO A 404 16.60 15.43 28.65
CA PRO A 404 16.83 16.75 28.06
C PRO A 404 16.14 16.86 26.70
N VAL A 405 15.69 18.08 26.38
CA VAL A 405 15.08 18.39 25.08
C VAL A 405 16.14 19.05 24.19
N HIS A 406 16.52 18.37 23.12
CA HIS A 406 17.37 18.93 22.07
C HIS A 406 16.56 18.97 20.76
N VAL A 407 16.60 20.12 20.08
CA VAL A 407 15.96 20.30 18.77
C VAL A 407 17.07 20.54 17.74
N LEU A 408 17.13 19.70 16.72
CA LEU A 408 18.01 19.88 15.56
C LEU A 408 17.16 20.36 14.38
N ASP A 409 17.47 21.52 13.86
CA ASP A 409 16.91 22.03 12.61
C ASP A 409 17.93 21.81 11.49
N ILE A 410 17.48 21.16 10.41
CA ILE A 410 18.29 20.89 9.22
C ILE A 410 17.64 21.65 8.07
N ALA A 411 18.24 22.78 7.69
CA ALA A 411 17.80 23.66 6.61
C ALA A 411 18.35 23.22 5.25
#